data_940301858b07cb85552aad4310435ab8
#
_entry.id   940301858b07cb85552aad4310435ab8
#
_cell.length_a   1.000
_cell.length_b   1.000
_cell.length_c   1.000
_cell.angle_alpha   90.00
_cell.angle_beta   90.00
_cell.angle_gamma   90.00
#
_symmetry.space_group_name_H-M   'P 1'
#
loop_
_entity.id
_entity.type
_entity.pdbx_description
1 polymer ?
#
loop_
_entity_poly.entity_id
_entity_poly.type
_entity_poly.pdbx_seq_one_letter_code
_entity_poly.pdbx_strand_id
1 'polypeptide(L)'
;HCRNRETFLKFDRKIFFCHIPKTAGTSLRLSLEQAVGDAAVVPSQALISHHGGRYPPLHEALQELQEKPDYRLFRGHYGFWVRRYLPTDTLTIAVLREPVERILSHIRHFLADGRITEADAFESLDQGRLPIPDNTMCRYLGGTPIKAEGQELSDRFLAYRFDPIDDHDSLFKRAVSTGRSVDIMGFTDEMPDLYEKISQETGLPLTMRQDNPSRYPELSLSDRQLDTVRRHNQLDLQLYEAM
;
A
#
# COMPACT_ATOMS: atom_id res chain seq x y z
N HIS A 1 26.20 -40.39 -13.29
CA HIS A 1 25.06 -39.80 -12.55
C HIS A 1 25.55 -38.59 -11.76
N CYS A 2 25.70 -37.44 -12.45
CA CYS A 2 25.83 -36.13 -11.83
C CYS A 2 24.44 -35.64 -11.48
N ARG A 3 24.10 -35.64 -10.18
CA ARG A 3 22.97 -34.89 -9.68
C ARG A 3 23.42 -33.43 -9.58
N ASN A 4 22.98 -32.61 -10.51
CA ASN A 4 22.98 -31.16 -10.34
C ASN A 4 22.08 -30.85 -9.12
N ARG A 5 22.71 -30.66 -7.97
CA ARG A 5 22.12 -29.91 -6.87
C ARG A 5 22.32 -28.44 -7.23
N GLU A 6 21.38 -27.85 -7.95
CA GLU A 6 21.21 -26.43 -7.95
C GLU A 6 20.93 -26.04 -6.50
N THR A 7 21.94 -25.48 -5.87
CA THR A 7 21.82 -24.84 -4.56
C THR A 7 21.00 -23.56 -4.82
N PHE A 8 19.68 -23.66 -4.75
CA PHE A 8 18.86 -22.48 -4.62
C PHE A 8 19.37 -21.74 -3.39
N LEU A 9 20.03 -20.62 -3.59
CA LEU A 9 20.38 -19.69 -2.51
C LEU A 9 19.07 -19.37 -1.81
N LYS A 10 18.91 -19.88 -0.59
CA LYS A 10 17.69 -19.68 0.19
C LYS A 10 17.61 -18.18 0.45
N PHE A 11 16.64 -17.49 -0.18
CA PHE A 11 16.38 -16.10 0.10
C PHE A 11 16.03 -15.96 1.59
N ASP A 12 16.90 -15.31 2.35
CA ASP A 12 16.83 -15.23 3.80
C ASP A 12 16.44 -13.86 4.34
N ARG A 13 16.30 -12.86 3.43
CA ARG A 13 15.89 -11.50 3.79
C ARG A 13 14.42 -11.49 4.21
N LYS A 14 14.09 -10.60 5.13
CA LYS A 14 12.69 -10.24 5.43
C LYS A 14 12.12 -9.42 4.27
N ILE A 15 10.81 -9.44 4.10
CA ILE A 15 10.11 -8.64 3.08
C ILE A 15 9.20 -7.64 3.79
N PHE A 16 9.24 -6.40 3.38
CA PHE A 16 8.25 -5.38 3.73
C PHE A 16 7.44 -4.99 2.50
N PHE A 17 6.17 -5.35 2.49
CA PHE A 17 5.23 -4.89 1.49
C PHE A 17 4.46 -3.67 2.01
N CYS A 18 4.84 -2.48 1.53
CA CYS A 18 4.12 -1.23 1.77
C CYS A 18 2.84 -1.22 0.94
N HIS A 19 1.75 -1.73 1.53
CA HIS A 19 0.48 -1.89 0.83
C HIS A 19 -0.26 -0.55 0.73
N ILE A 20 -0.01 0.21 -0.31
CA ILE A 20 -0.75 1.43 -0.63
C ILE A 20 -2.18 1.05 -1.06
N PRO A 21 -3.23 1.68 -0.50
CA PRO A 21 -4.62 1.34 -0.87
C PRO A 21 -4.94 1.59 -2.34
N LYS A 22 -5.61 0.61 -2.96
CA LYS A 22 -6.16 0.68 -4.34
C LYS A 22 -5.11 0.67 -5.47
N THR A 23 -3.94 0.11 -5.19
CA THR A 23 -2.86 -0.13 -6.16
C THR A 23 -2.70 -1.63 -6.47
N ALA A 24 -3.78 -2.39 -6.62
CA ALA A 24 -3.81 -3.85 -6.84
C ALA A 24 -3.09 -4.68 -5.75
N GLY A 25 -2.76 -4.05 -4.62
CA GLY A 25 -1.98 -4.68 -3.56
C GLY A 25 -2.64 -5.88 -2.87
N THR A 26 -3.96 -6.06 -2.97
CA THR A 26 -4.65 -7.20 -2.36
C THR A 26 -4.23 -8.52 -3.02
N SER A 27 -4.21 -8.61 -4.35
CA SER A 27 -3.81 -9.81 -5.07
C SER A 27 -2.34 -10.13 -4.82
N LEU A 28 -1.46 -9.12 -4.86
CA LEU A 28 -0.03 -9.29 -4.55
C LEU A 28 0.18 -9.74 -3.09
N ARG A 29 -0.52 -9.11 -2.13
CA ARG A 29 -0.48 -9.49 -0.72
C ARG A 29 -0.81 -10.97 -0.53
N LEU A 30 -1.95 -11.41 -1.09
CA LEU A 30 -2.38 -12.82 -0.97
C LEU A 30 -1.38 -13.79 -1.59
N SER A 31 -0.77 -13.42 -2.71
CA SER A 31 0.27 -14.24 -3.35
C SER A 31 1.54 -14.31 -2.50
N LEU A 32 1.99 -13.19 -1.92
CA LEU A 32 3.13 -13.17 -1.00
C LEU A 32 2.85 -13.99 0.28
N GLU A 33 1.68 -13.79 0.90
CA GLU A 33 1.26 -14.56 2.09
C GLU A 33 1.27 -16.06 1.83
N GLN A 34 0.70 -16.49 0.70
CA GLN A 34 0.69 -17.90 0.30
C GLN A 34 2.12 -18.43 0.08
N ALA A 35 2.98 -17.65 -0.55
CA ALA A 35 4.34 -18.08 -0.87
C ALA A 35 5.25 -18.22 0.36
N VAL A 36 5.09 -17.32 1.36
CA VAL A 36 5.88 -17.41 2.61
C VAL A 36 5.26 -18.32 3.66
N GLY A 37 3.94 -18.56 3.58
CA GLY A 37 3.14 -19.32 4.56
C GLY A 37 2.63 -18.44 5.70
N ASP A 38 1.40 -18.69 6.14
CA ASP A 38 0.66 -17.83 7.10
C ASP A 38 1.40 -17.62 8.42
N ALA A 39 2.12 -18.63 8.90
CA ALA A 39 2.87 -18.54 10.15
C ALA A 39 4.00 -17.51 10.11
N ALA A 40 4.51 -17.20 8.91
CA ALA A 40 5.63 -16.28 8.68
C ALA A 40 5.17 -14.84 8.34
N VAL A 41 3.88 -14.54 8.49
CA VAL A 41 3.30 -13.22 8.14
C VAL A 41 3.00 -12.40 9.40
N VAL A 42 3.35 -11.11 9.35
CA VAL A 42 3.02 -10.12 10.39
C VAL A 42 2.38 -8.89 9.70
N PRO A 43 1.27 -8.35 10.23
CA PRO A 43 0.39 -8.91 11.27
C PRO A 43 -0.22 -10.25 10.85
N SER A 44 -0.41 -11.15 11.82
CA SER A 44 -1.08 -12.43 11.55
C SER A 44 -2.55 -12.27 11.20
N GLN A 45 -3.12 -13.27 10.56
CA GLN A 45 -4.56 -13.29 10.28
C GLN A 45 -5.40 -13.29 11.57
N ALA A 46 -4.88 -13.88 12.66
CA ALA A 46 -5.54 -13.87 13.96
C ALA A 46 -5.64 -12.43 14.52
N LEU A 47 -4.55 -11.67 14.46
CA LEU A 47 -4.53 -10.27 14.91
C LEU A 47 -5.44 -9.40 14.03
N ILE A 48 -5.43 -9.58 12.70
CA ILE A 48 -6.35 -8.88 11.78
C ILE A 48 -7.81 -9.22 12.10
N SER A 49 -8.12 -10.50 12.39
CA SER A 49 -9.48 -10.92 12.74
C SER A 49 -9.94 -10.29 14.05
N HIS A 50 -9.05 -10.16 15.04
CA HIS A 50 -9.32 -9.46 16.30
C HIS A 50 -9.75 -7.99 16.05
N HIS A 51 -9.19 -7.36 15.03
CA HIS A 51 -9.55 -6.00 14.60
C HIS A 51 -10.67 -5.96 13.54
N GLY A 52 -11.52 -6.99 13.47
CA GLY A 52 -12.67 -7.04 12.55
C GLY A 52 -12.27 -7.04 11.06
N GLY A 53 -11.17 -7.70 10.72
CA GLY A 53 -10.67 -7.80 9.35
C GLY A 53 -9.87 -6.57 8.88
N ARG A 54 -9.56 -5.66 9.78
CA ARG A 54 -8.73 -4.47 9.50
C ARG A 54 -7.30 -4.68 9.98
N TYR A 55 -6.35 -3.97 9.39
CA TYR A 55 -5.00 -3.96 9.93
C TYR A 55 -4.98 -3.36 11.35
N PRO A 56 -4.27 -4.00 12.29
CA PRO A 56 -4.17 -3.52 13.66
C PRO A 56 -3.40 -2.19 13.73
N PRO A 57 -3.48 -1.46 14.86
CA PRO A 57 -2.56 -0.37 15.17
C PRO A 57 -1.11 -0.83 15.04
N LEU A 58 -0.22 0.08 14.62
CA LEU A 58 1.16 -0.32 14.31
C LEU A 58 1.90 -0.88 15.52
N HIS A 59 1.68 -0.34 16.72
CA HIS A 59 2.35 -0.83 17.94
C HIS A 59 2.05 -2.31 18.19
N GLU A 60 0.81 -2.77 17.97
CA GLU A 60 0.45 -4.19 18.10
C GLU A 60 1.11 -5.04 17.02
N ALA A 61 1.17 -4.54 15.78
CA ALA A 61 1.89 -5.24 14.71
C ALA A 61 3.39 -5.34 14.99
N LEU A 62 4.00 -4.29 15.58
CA LEU A 62 5.41 -4.30 15.97
C LEU A 62 5.66 -5.20 17.19
N GLN A 63 4.73 -5.26 18.13
CA GLN A 63 4.80 -6.20 19.24
C GLN A 63 4.78 -7.66 18.72
N GLU A 64 3.82 -8.00 17.87
CA GLU A 64 3.76 -9.33 17.24
C GLU A 64 5.04 -9.65 16.45
N LEU A 65 5.63 -8.65 15.79
CA LEU A 65 6.88 -8.83 15.06
C LEU A 65 8.05 -9.20 16.00
N GLN A 66 8.10 -8.62 17.20
CA GLN A 66 9.10 -8.98 18.22
C GLN A 66 8.90 -10.42 18.75
N GLU A 67 7.65 -10.84 18.87
CA GLU A 67 7.28 -12.20 19.31
C GLU A 67 7.52 -13.27 18.23
N LYS A 68 7.67 -12.85 16.95
CA LYS A 68 7.88 -13.72 15.79
C LYS A 68 9.19 -13.41 15.06
N PRO A 69 10.37 -13.70 15.63
CA PRO A 69 11.65 -13.38 15.02
C PRO A 69 11.86 -14.03 13.65
N ASP A 70 11.19 -15.15 13.38
CA ASP A 70 11.28 -15.92 12.14
C ASP A 70 10.27 -15.46 11.06
N TYR A 71 9.55 -14.35 11.26
CA TYR A 71 8.69 -13.82 10.22
C TYR A 71 9.46 -13.58 8.91
N ARG A 72 8.75 -13.70 7.80
CA ARG A 72 9.29 -13.48 6.44
C ARG A 72 8.67 -12.26 5.75
N LEU A 73 7.40 -11.98 6.04
CA LEU A 73 6.64 -10.90 5.43
C LEU A 73 6.02 -9.99 6.49
N PHE A 74 6.43 -8.72 6.48
CA PHE A 74 5.69 -7.65 7.15
C PHE A 74 4.88 -6.88 6.12
N ARG A 75 3.58 -6.69 6.35
CA ARG A 75 2.72 -6.03 5.37
C ARG A 75 1.57 -5.29 6.04
N GLY A 76 1.04 -4.27 5.37
CA GLY A 76 -0.13 -3.54 5.84
C GLY A 76 -0.30 -2.18 5.20
N HIS A 77 -1.40 -1.52 5.57
CA HIS A 77 -1.66 -0.14 5.18
C HIS A 77 -0.87 0.85 6.05
N TYR A 78 0.41 0.55 6.28
CA TYR A 78 1.34 1.40 7.01
C TYR A 78 2.18 2.22 6.03
N GLY A 79 2.53 3.46 6.39
CA GLY A 79 3.43 4.28 5.58
C GLY A 79 4.84 3.68 5.51
N PHE A 80 5.59 4.00 4.46
CA PHE A 80 6.93 3.44 4.23
C PHE A 80 7.92 3.76 5.38
N TRP A 81 7.71 4.83 6.13
CA TRP A 81 8.52 5.19 7.31
C TRP A 81 8.61 4.07 8.37
N VAL A 82 7.69 3.09 8.36
CA VAL A 82 7.74 1.88 9.21
C VAL A 82 9.01 1.07 8.96
N ARG A 83 9.61 1.19 7.78
CA ARG A 83 10.88 0.57 7.42
C ARG A 83 11.97 0.73 8.48
N ARG A 84 11.96 1.83 9.25
CA ARG A 84 12.91 2.11 10.34
C ARG A 84 12.87 1.13 11.51
N TYR A 85 11.78 0.38 11.67
CA TYR A 85 11.58 -0.61 12.73
C TYR A 85 11.91 -2.04 12.28
N LEU A 86 12.24 -2.22 11.01
CA LEU A 86 12.54 -3.51 10.41
C LEU A 86 14.05 -3.69 10.25
N PRO A 87 14.57 -4.92 10.12
CA PRO A 87 15.98 -5.18 9.85
C PRO A 87 16.49 -4.38 8.64
N THR A 88 17.74 -3.93 8.69
CA THR A 88 18.32 -3.03 7.66
C THR A 88 18.43 -3.65 6.28
N ASP A 89 18.46 -4.98 6.19
CA ASP A 89 18.51 -5.77 4.96
C ASP A 89 17.12 -6.19 4.44
N THR A 90 16.01 -5.73 5.06
CA THR A 90 14.66 -6.05 4.61
C THR A 90 14.43 -5.60 3.17
N LEU A 91 14.00 -6.51 2.31
CA LEU A 91 13.54 -6.20 0.94
C LEU A 91 12.24 -5.42 0.99
N THR A 92 12.19 -4.31 0.30
CA THR A 92 11.02 -3.44 0.28
C THR A 92 10.28 -3.51 -1.05
N ILE A 93 8.95 -3.63 -0.99
CA ILE A 93 8.08 -3.68 -2.17
C ILE A 93 6.98 -2.64 -2.01
N ALA A 94 6.72 -1.87 -3.06
CA ALA A 94 5.57 -0.98 -3.16
C ALA A 94 5.00 -0.99 -4.58
N VAL A 95 3.70 -0.70 -4.71
CA VAL A 95 3.02 -0.64 -6.00
C VAL A 95 2.32 0.71 -6.13
N LEU A 96 2.50 1.35 -7.26
CA LEU A 96 1.81 2.57 -7.66
C LEU A 96 0.72 2.27 -8.68
N ARG A 97 -0.21 3.18 -8.82
CA ARG A 97 -1.27 3.17 -9.82
C ARG A 97 -1.45 4.56 -10.40
N GLU A 98 -1.87 4.63 -11.66
CA GLU A 98 -2.29 5.91 -12.25
C GLU A 98 -3.25 6.61 -11.27
N PRO A 99 -2.96 7.89 -10.90
CA PRO A 99 -3.61 8.54 -9.76
C PRO A 99 -5.12 8.70 -9.90
N VAL A 100 -5.63 9.03 -11.09
CA VAL A 100 -7.07 9.17 -11.33
C VAL A 100 -7.74 7.80 -11.19
N GLU A 101 -7.17 6.76 -11.80
CA GLU A 101 -7.66 5.40 -11.70
C GLU A 101 -7.64 4.88 -10.25
N ARG A 102 -6.62 5.25 -9.46
CA ARG A 102 -6.57 4.92 -8.03
C ARG A 102 -7.74 5.56 -7.28
N ILE A 103 -8.01 6.85 -7.54
CA ILE A 103 -9.12 7.58 -6.91
C ILE A 103 -10.46 6.96 -7.29
N LEU A 104 -10.69 6.70 -8.57
CA LEU A 104 -11.93 6.06 -9.04
C LEU A 104 -12.13 4.68 -8.40
N SER A 105 -11.06 3.89 -8.31
CA SER A 105 -11.10 2.61 -7.59
C SER A 105 -11.42 2.76 -6.10
N HIS A 106 -10.98 3.84 -5.46
CA HIS A 106 -11.24 4.09 -4.04
C HIS A 106 -12.68 4.54 -3.80
N ILE A 107 -13.21 5.43 -4.64
CA ILE A 107 -14.63 5.84 -4.59
C ILE A 107 -15.51 4.61 -4.78
N ARG A 108 -15.28 3.81 -5.83
CA ARG A 108 -16.02 2.55 -6.07
C ARG A 108 -16.00 1.60 -4.87
N HIS A 109 -14.87 1.50 -4.20
CA HIS A 109 -14.75 0.69 -2.98
C HIS A 109 -15.63 1.24 -1.84
N PHE A 110 -15.64 2.55 -1.61
CA PHE A 110 -16.47 3.16 -0.58
C PHE A 110 -17.97 3.05 -0.89
N LEU A 111 -18.35 3.13 -2.17
CA LEU A 111 -19.70 2.89 -2.63
C LEU A 111 -20.13 1.44 -2.38
N ALA A 112 -19.28 0.48 -2.76
CA ALA A 112 -19.53 -0.94 -2.55
C ALA A 112 -19.64 -1.34 -1.06
N ASP A 113 -18.91 -0.63 -0.19
CA ASP A 113 -18.96 -0.82 1.27
C ASP A 113 -20.09 -0.03 1.95
N GLY A 114 -20.87 0.76 1.20
CA GLY A 114 -21.94 1.61 1.75
C GLY A 114 -21.44 2.76 2.63
N ARG A 115 -20.17 3.17 2.50
CA ARG A 115 -19.58 4.27 3.29
C ARG A 115 -19.96 5.65 2.78
N ILE A 116 -20.28 5.74 1.51
CA ILE A 116 -20.78 6.95 0.84
C ILE A 116 -21.85 6.49 -0.16
N THR A 117 -22.76 7.40 -0.53
CA THR A 117 -23.68 7.18 -1.66
C THR A 117 -23.08 7.77 -2.94
N GLU A 118 -23.59 7.34 -4.09
CA GLU A 118 -23.19 7.91 -5.39
C GLU A 118 -23.55 9.40 -5.47
N ALA A 119 -24.73 9.78 -4.96
CA ALA A 119 -25.16 11.17 -4.89
C ALA A 119 -24.19 12.02 -4.06
N ASP A 120 -23.79 11.56 -2.86
CA ASP A 120 -22.83 12.27 -2.01
C ASP A 120 -21.45 12.40 -2.67
N ALA A 121 -21.00 11.33 -3.37
CA ALA A 121 -19.73 11.35 -4.09
C ALA A 121 -19.72 12.39 -5.22
N PHE A 122 -20.75 12.40 -6.05
CA PHE A 122 -20.86 13.36 -7.16
C PHE A 122 -21.08 14.79 -6.68
N GLU A 123 -21.94 15.00 -5.67
CA GLU A 123 -22.11 16.32 -5.07
C GLU A 123 -20.78 16.86 -4.51
N SER A 124 -20.02 16.01 -3.83
CA SER A 124 -18.70 16.39 -3.31
C SER A 124 -17.76 16.85 -4.42
N LEU A 125 -17.68 16.08 -5.52
CA LEU A 125 -16.85 16.39 -6.67
C LEU A 125 -17.32 17.67 -7.40
N ASP A 126 -18.61 17.88 -7.54
CA ASP A 126 -19.19 19.09 -8.14
C ASP A 126 -18.92 20.35 -7.29
N GLN A 127 -18.84 20.17 -5.98
CA GLN A 127 -18.41 21.21 -5.04
C GLN A 127 -16.88 21.41 -4.99
N GLY A 128 -16.13 20.71 -5.82
CA GLY A 128 -14.66 20.82 -5.89
C GLY A 128 -13.93 20.12 -4.74
N ARG A 129 -14.56 19.13 -4.08
CA ARG A 129 -14.00 18.37 -2.97
C ARG A 129 -13.87 16.89 -3.34
N LEU A 130 -12.88 16.21 -2.77
CA LEU A 130 -12.80 14.75 -2.84
C LEU A 130 -13.59 14.09 -1.70
N PRO A 131 -14.38 13.03 -1.99
CA PRO A 131 -15.04 12.24 -0.95
C PRO A 131 -14.09 11.23 -0.23
N ILE A 132 -12.83 11.20 -0.61
CA ILE A 132 -11.81 10.26 -0.13
C ILE A 132 -10.46 10.98 0.02
N PRO A 133 -9.45 10.37 0.71
CA PRO A 133 -8.13 10.98 0.88
C PRO A 133 -7.41 11.27 -0.45
N ASP A 134 -6.80 12.44 -0.50
CA ASP A 134 -5.96 12.93 -1.58
C ASP A 134 -4.51 12.43 -1.49
N ASN A 135 -3.76 12.53 -2.56
CA ASN A 135 -2.29 12.31 -2.61
C ASN A 135 -1.82 11.09 -1.79
N THR A 136 -2.59 9.99 -1.85
CA THR A 136 -2.40 8.83 -0.97
C THR A 136 -1.03 8.17 -1.19
N MET A 137 -0.54 8.09 -2.42
CA MET A 137 0.75 7.46 -2.71
C MET A 137 1.89 8.29 -2.12
N CYS A 138 1.86 9.62 -2.30
CA CYS A 138 2.81 10.53 -1.66
C CYS A 138 2.76 10.44 -0.14
N ARG A 139 1.57 10.36 0.46
CA ARG A 139 1.40 10.23 1.91
C ARG A 139 1.99 8.92 2.44
N TYR A 140 1.83 7.81 1.71
CA TYR A 140 2.38 6.51 2.10
C TYR A 140 3.91 6.45 1.98
N LEU A 141 4.48 7.05 0.94
CA LEU A 141 5.92 7.04 0.72
C LEU A 141 6.64 8.16 1.49
N GLY A 142 6.11 9.38 1.47
CA GLY A 142 6.79 10.56 2.03
C GLY A 142 6.24 11.04 3.38
N GLY A 143 5.10 10.50 3.83
CA GLY A 143 4.49 10.90 5.11
C GLY A 143 5.35 10.48 6.30
N THR A 144 5.34 11.32 7.33
CA THR A 144 5.95 11.03 8.62
C THR A 144 4.87 11.00 9.68
N PRO A 145 4.97 10.14 10.71
CA PRO A 145 3.99 10.15 11.78
C PRO A 145 4.04 11.49 12.51
N ILE A 146 2.86 12.06 12.77
CA ILE A 146 2.75 13.22 13.65
C ILE A 146 3.11 12.72 15.06
N LYS A 147 4.23 13.20 15.59
CA LYS A 147 4.58 12.98 16.99
C LYS A 147 3.69 13.89 17.84
N ALA A 148 2.59 13.36 18.34
CA ALA A 148 2.00 13.95 19.53
C ALA A 148 2.83 13.45 20.72
N GLU A 149 3.41 14.36 21.48
CA GLU A 149 4.12 14.02 22.72
C GLU A 149 3.22 13.13 23.60
N GLY A 150 3.73 11.95 23.99
CA GLY A 150 3.05 11.02 24.89
C GLY A 150 2.02 10.09 24.25
N GLN A 151 1.79 10.13 22.94
CA GLN A 151 0.98 9.15 22.24
C GLN A 151 1.88 8.29 21.34
N GLU A 152 2.29 7.19 21.90
CA GLU A 152 2.92 6.11 21.15
C GLU A 152 1.99 5.67 20.01
N LEU A 153 2.53 5.43 18.87
CA LEU A 153 2.12 4.69 17.66
C LEU A 153 0.65 4.15 17.60
N SER A 154 -0.24 4.66 18.46
CA SER A 154 -1.64 4.29 18.55
C SER A 154 -2.47 4.96 17.45
N ASP A 155 -3.59 4.44 17.15
CA ASP A 155 -4.73 4.80 16.26
C ASP A 155 -4.59 5.89 15.17
N ARG A 156 -3.68 6.86 15.30
CA ARG A 156 -3.47 7.96 14.36
C ARG A 156 -2.77 7.58 13.05
N PHE A 157 -2.27 6.35 12.94
CA PHE A 157 -1.63 5.90 11.70
C PHE A 157 -2.56 5.86 10.50
N LEU A 158 -3.82 5.61 10.74
CA LEU A 158 -4.84 5.70 9.71
C LEU A 158 -5.33 7.15 9.56
N ALA A 159 -5.21 7.98 10.59
CA ALA A 159 -5.67 9.36 10.59
C ALA A 159 -4.76 10.30 9.79
N TYR A 160 -3.43 10.11 9.79
CA TYR A 160 -2.53 11.02 9.07
C TYR A 160 -2.81 11.07 7.55
N ARG A 161 -3.46 10.04 7.00
CA ARG A 161 -3.86 10.01 5.59
C ARG A 161 -4.94 11.05 5.25
N PHE A 162 -5.66 11.51 6.25
CA PHE A 162 -6.74 12.48 6.15
C PHE A 162 -6.33 13.87 6.63
N ASP A 163 -5.18 13.96 7.32
CA ASP A 163 -4.69 15.23 7.79
C ASP A 163 -4.35 16.16 6.61
N PRO A 164 -4.55 17.46 6.73
CA PRO A 164 -4.06 18.43 5.76
C PRO A 164 -2.56 18.23 5.50
N ILE A 165 -2.13 18.49 4.29
CA ILE A 165 -0.70 18.49 3.95
C ILE A 165 -0.18 19.89 4.21
N ASP A 166 0.62 20.06 5.28
CA ASP A 166 1.15 21.36 5.67
C ASP A 166 2.24 21.86 4.70
N ASP A 167 3.01 20.93 4.13
CA ASP A 167 4.12 21.23 3.20
C ASP A 167 4.12 20.23 2.05
N HIS A 168 3.53 20.64 0.93
CA HIS A 168 3.43 19.85 -0.29
C HIS A 168 4.80 19.52 -0.89
N ASP A 169 5.71 20.50 -0.93
CA ASP A 169 7.04 20.33 -1.52
C ASP A 169 7.88 19.33 -0.73
N SER A 170 7.90 19.45 0.58
CA SER A 170 8.62 18.52 1.44
C SER A 170 8.03 17.10 1.37
N LEU A 171 6.71 16.97 1.36
CA LEU A 171 6.05 15.66 1.21
C LEU A 171 6.44 15.03 -0.14
N PHE A 172 6.35 15.79 -1.23
CA PHE A 172 6.69 15.29 -2.57
C PHE A 172 8.17 14.87 -2.67
N LYS A 173 9.10 15.73 -2.22
CA LYS A 173 10.54 15.41 -2.23
C LYS A 173 10.84 14.14 -1.45
N ARG A 174 10.24 13.97 -0.26
CA ARG A 174 10.38 12.74 0.54
C ARG A 174 9.77 11.53 -0.19
N ALA A 175 8.59 11.68 -0.80
CA ALA A 175 7.94 10.60 -1.53
C ALA A 175 8.79 10.11 -2.72
N VAL A 176 9.34 11.03 -3.51
CA VAL A 176 10.26 10.72 -4.62
C VAL A 176 11.54 10.03 -4.10
N SER A 177 12.17 10.59 -3.07
CA SER A 177 13.38 10.02 -2.48
C SER A 177 13.13 8.60 -1.95
N THR A 178 12.01 8.40 -1.25
CA THR A 178 11.60 7.09 -0.75
C THR A 178 11.27 6.14 -1.89
N GLY A 179 10.48 6.57 -2.88
CA GLY A 179 10.12 5.76 -4.03
C GLY A 179 11.34 5.20 -4.75
N ARG A 180 12.37 6.03 -4.95
CA ARG A 180 13.65 5.61 -5.55
C ARG A 180 14.48 4.68 -4.66
N SER A 181 14.20 4.62 -3.37
CA SER A 181 14.86 3.71 -2.42
C SER A 181 14.14 2.39 -2.21
N VAL A 182 12.93 2.23 -2.76
CA VAL A 182 12.19 0.96 -2.73
C VAL A 182 12.92 -0.05 -3.62
N ASP A 183 13.26 -1.22 -3.06
CA ASP A 183 14.00 -2.26 -3.81
C ASP A 183 13.21 -2.74 -5.03
N ILE A 184 11.90 -2.96 -4.88
CA ILE A 184 11.01 -3.36 -5.97
C ILE A 184 9.80 -2.42 -6.02
N MET A 185 9.86 -1.41 -6.89
CA MET A 185 8.73 -0.58 -7.25
C MET A 185 8.00 -1.22 -8.43
N GLY A 186 6.68 -1.35 -8.35
CA GLY A 186 5.83 -1.84 -9.43
C GLY A 186 4.70 -0.87 -9.77
N PHE A 187 4.07 -1.12 -10.93
CA PHE A 187 2.92 -0.39 -11.41
C PHE A 187 1.75 -1.34 -11.68
N THR A 188 0.52 -0.86 -11.51
CA THR A 188 -0.67 -1.72 -11.65
C THR A 188 -0.90 -2.22 -13.08
N ASP A 189 -0.42 -1.53 -14.07
CA ASP A 189 -0.46 -1.90 -15.49
C ASP A 189 0.66 -2.89 -15.89
N GLU A 190 1.68 -3.06 -15.03
CA GLU A 190 2.82 -3.95 -15.23
C GLU A 190 2.84 -5.11 -14.20
N MET A 191 1.68 -5.51 -13.68
CA MET A 191 1.61 -6.54 -12.64
C MET A 191 2.31 -7.87 -13.03
N PRO A 192 2.18 -8.41 -14.26
CA PRO A 192 2.88 -9.63 -14.64
C PRO A 192 4.40 -9.53 -14.46
N ASP A 193 5.00 -8.44 -14.92
CA ASP A 193 6.45 -8.20 -14.82
C ASP A 193 6.88 -8.01 -13.36
N LEU A 194 6.04 -7.35 -12.56
CA LEU A 194 6.26 -7.20 -11.11
C LEU A 194 6.31 -8.56 -10.40
N TYR A 195 5.37 -9.46 -10.70
CA TYR A 195 5.34 -10.82 -10.12
C TYR A 195 6.58 -11.61 -10.51
N GLU A 196 6.98 -11.53 -11.77
CA GLU A 196 8.20 -12.17 -12.25
C GLU A 196 9.44 -11.62 -11.55
N LYS A 197 9.57 -10.28 -11.46
CA LYS A 197 10.68 -9.61 -10.78
C LYS A 197 10.78 -10.02 -9.30
N ILE A 198 9.66 -10.02 -8.57
CA ILE A 198 9.66 -10.45 -7.17
C ILE A 198 10.07 -11.92 -7.06
N SER A 199 9.55 -12.79 -7.95
CA SER A 199 9.89 -14.22 -7.93
C SER A 199 11.38 -14.45 -8.21
N GLN A 200 11.97 -13.71 -9.15
CA GLN A 200 13.41 -13.78 -9.47
C GLN A 200 14.28 -13.32 -8.29
N GLU A 201 13.94 -12.18 -7.67
CA GLU A 201 14.70 -11.60 -6.57
C GLU A 201 14.59 -12.41 -5.27
N THR A 202 13.46 -13.08 -5.03
CA THR A 202 13.18 -13.75 -3.76
C THR A 202 13.20 -15.27 -3.85
N GLY A 203 13.15 -15.84 -5.05
CA GLY A 203 12.93 -17.27 -5.24
C GLY A 203 11.55 -17.76 -4.78
N LEU A 204 10.62 -16.87 -4.43
CA LEU A 204 9.28 -17.24 -4.02
C LEU A 204 8.41 -17.60 -5.23
N PRO A 205 7.66 -18.70 -5.20
CA PRO A 205 6.76 -19.09 -6.29
C PRO A 205 5.48 -18.25 -6.24
N LEU A 206 5.52 -17.03 -6.78
CA LEU A 206 4.35 -16.18 -6.80
C LEU A 206 3.41 -16.57 -7.94
N THR A 207 2.11 -16.63 -7.62
CA THR A 207 1.07 -16.87 -8.62
C THR A 207 0.19 -15.63 -8.71
N MET A 208 0.08 -15.07 -9.92
CA MET A 208 -0.81 -13.93 -10.14
C MET A 208 -2.27 -14.38 -10.00
N ARG A 209 -2.98 -13.74 -9.09
CA ARG A 209 -4.41 -13.98 -8.83
C ARG A 209 -5.20 -12.82 -9.41
N GLN A 210 -6.27 -13.15 -10.12
CA GLN A 210 -7.25 -12.15 -10.55
C GLN A 210 -8.33 -11.98 -9.45
N ASP A 211 -7.90 -11.66 -8.24
CA ASP A 211 -8.82 -11.46 -7.13
C ASP A 211 -9.30 -10.00 -7.11
N ASN A 212 -10.60 -9.82 -7.06
CA ASN A 212 -11.36 -8.57 -6.92
C ASN A 212 -11.62 -7.76 -8.19
N PRO A 213 -12.48 -8.21 -9.10
CA PRO A 213 -13.20 -7.26 -9.94
C PRO A 213 -13.96 -6.29 -9.01
N SER A 214 -13.99 -5.01 -9.39
CA SER A 214 -14.76 -4.02 -8.63
C SER A 214 -16.21 -4.49 -8.53
N ARG A 215 -16.76 -4.55 -7.32
CA ARG A 215 -18.17 -4.87 -7.08
C ARG A 215 -19.12 -3.73 -7.49
N TYR A 216 -18.57 -2.58 -7.79
CA TYR A 216 -19.31 -1.41 -8.22
C TYR A 216 -18.99 -1.10 -9.68
N PRO A 217 -19.99 -0.68 -10.50
CA PRO A 217 -19.80 -0.32 -11.90
C PRO A 217 -18.74 0.77 -12.09
N GLU A 218 -18.28 0.93 -13.31
CA GLU A 218 -17.45 2.07 -13.66
C GLU A 218 -18.20 3.38 -13.43
N LEU A 219 -17.48 4.37 -12.89
CA LEU A 219 -18.00 5.70 -12.66
C LEU A 219 -17.75 6.56 -13.89
N SER A 220 -18.82 7.13 -14.45
CA SER A 220 -18.70 8.14 -15.50
C SER A 220 -18.65 9.52 -14.86
N LEU A 221 -17.46 10.12 -14.77
CA LEU A 221 -17.30 11.46 -14.27
C LEU A 221 -17.34 12.47 -15.43
N SER A 222 -17.91 13.64 -15.19
CA SER A 222 -17.79 14.79 -16.08
C SER A 222 -16.35 15.34 -16.07
N ASP A 223 -15.98 16.11 -17.10
CA ASP A 223 -14.67 16.76 -17.17
C ASP A 223 -14.39 17.62 -15.93
N ARG A 224 -15.38 18.35 -15.44
CA ARG A 224 -15.27 19.16 -14.21
C ARG A 224 -14.95 18.30 -12.98
N GLN A 225 -15.58 17.15 -12.85
CA GLN A 225 -15.34 16.21 -11.73
C GLN A 225 -13.94 15.58 -11.86
N LEU A 226 -13.52 15.21 -13.08
CA LEU A 226 -12.18 14.74 -13.36
C LEU A 226 -11.11 15.79 -13.04
N ASP A 227 -11.36 17.04 -13.36
CA ASP A 227 -10.47 18.15 -13.00
C ASP A 227 -10.38 18.35 -11.49
N THR A 228 -11.47 18.12 -10.76
CA THR A 228 -11.45 18.10 -9.29
C THR A 228 -10.55 16.98 -8.78
N VAL A 229 -10.68 15.77 -9.32
CA VAL A 229 -9.84 14.61 -8.96
C VAL A 229 -8.36 14.91 -9.22
N ARG A 230 -8.01 15.42 -10.41
CA ARG A 230 -6.61 15.74 -10.77
C ARG A 230 -6.03 16.82 -9.87
N ARG A 231 -6.78 17.90 -9.65
CA ARG A 231 -6.33 19.04 -8.84
C ARG A 231 -6.00 18.65 -7.41
N HIS A 232 -6.77 17.77 -6.79
CA HIS A 232 -6.51 17.26 -5.45
C HIS A 232 -5.41 16.21 -5.38
N ASN A 233 -5.01 15.62 -6.51
CA ASN A 233 -3.99 14.57 -6.55
C ASN A 233 -2.74 14.97 -7.34
N GLN A 234 -2.42 16.27 -7.37
CA GLN A 234 -1.27 16.76 -8.13
C GLN A 234 0.06 16.16 -7.69
N LEU A 235 0.24 15.93 -6.39
CA LEU A 235 1.48 15.30 -5.91
C LEU A 235 1.59 13.85 -6.35
N ASP A 236 0.49 13.09 -6.33
CA ASP A 236 0.48 11.71 -6.80
C ASP A 236 0.71 11.63 -8.31
N LEU A 237 0.17 12.57 -9.11
CA LEU A 237 0.42 12.68 -10.55
C LEU A 237 1.91 12.92 -10.82
N GLN A 238 2.50 13.90 -10.16
CA GLN A 238 3.93 14.21 -10.29
C GLN A 238 4.81 13.04 -9.81
N LEU A 239 4.42 12.36 -8.72
CA LEU A 239 5.13 11.19 -8.22
C LEU A 239 5.10 10.05 -9.24
N TYR A 240 3.93 9.75 -9.81
CA TYR A 240 3.76 8.68 -10.79
C TYR A 240 4.61 8.91 -12.04
N GLU A 241 4.68 10.16 -12.51
CA GLU A 241 5.54 10.55 -13.64
C GLU A 241 7.05 10.52 -13.32
N ALA A 242 7.42 10.68 -12.03
CA ALA A 242 8.82 10.71 -11.60
C ALA A 242 9.43 9.33 -11.32
N MET A 243 8.60 8.27 -11.26
CA MET A 243 8.97 6.88 -10.97
C MET A 243 9.05 6.03 -12.22
#